data_a9a8276ca6e025abe4f4243695b10833
#
_entry.id   a9a8276ca6e025abe4f4243695b10833
#
_cell.length_a   1.000
_cell.length_b   1.000
_cell.length_c   1.000
_cell.angle_alpha   90.00
_cell.angle_beta   90.00
_cell.angle_gamma   90.00
#
_symmetry.space_group_name_H-M   'P 1'
#
loop_
_entity.id
_entity.type
_entity.pdbx_description
1 polymer ?
#
loop_
_entity_poly.entity_id
_entity_poly.type
_entity_poly.pdbx_seq_one_letter_code
_entity_poly.pdbx_strand_id
1 'polypeptide(L)'
;MENIAPALLDWFYQNRRILPFREDPTPYHVWLSEIMLQQTRVSAALPYYERFLTALPDIPALAGCEEEKLHKLWEGLGYYSRVRNLQKAAKIVCAQYGGQLPADYNALLALPGIGEYTAGAIASISFGLPVPAVDGNVLRVFARLYNDPRLVTDPQVKREFTARVMEHQPPAKAGDYNQALMELGALVCLPNGAPLCEQCPLGTLCRARAAGTALSLPQKTPPKARRITPVSYTHLRAHETRRH
;
A
#
# COMPACT_ATOMS: atom_id res chain seq x y z
N MET A 1 25.54 8.90 -2.01
CA MET A 1 24.69 9.72 -1.12
C MET A 1 24.90 9.21 0.29
N GLU A 2 24.87 10.08 1.29
CA GLU A 2 24.89 9.70 2.71
C GLU A 2 23.70 8.77 3.03
N ASN A 3 23.88 7.89 4.05
CA ASN A 3 22.81 6.98 4.45
C ASN A 3 21.66 7.75 5.11
N ILE A 4 20.46 7.62 4.54
CA ILE A 4 19.26 8.34 5.00
C ILE A 4 18.59 7.68 6.23
N ALA A 5 18.91 6.43 6.53
CA ALA A 5 18.18 5.66 7.54
C ALA A 5 18.24 6.27 8.95
N PRO A 6 19.37 6.77 9.47
CA PRO A 6 19.41 7.35 10.81
C PRO A 6 18.42 8.51 10.98
N ALA A 7 18.53 9.54 10.15
CA ALA A 7 17.64 10.71 10.22
C ALA A 7 16.18 10.37 9.99
N LEU A 8 15.90 9.44 9.07
CA LEU A 8 14.56 8.98 8.76
C LEU A 8 13.91 8.20 9.92
N LEU A 9 14.65 7.29 10.55
CA LEU A 9 14.17 6.48 11.68
C LEU A 9 13.96 7.32 12.93
N ASP A 10 14.87 8.24 13.24
CA ASP A 10 14.74 9.15 14.38
C ASP A 10 13.46 10.01 14.24
N TRP A 11 13.22 10.54 13.04
CA TRP A 11 11.98 11.25 12.74
C TRP A 11 10.76 10.34 12.87
N PHE A 12 10.82 9.13 12.33
CA PHE A 12 9.70 8.18 12.35
C PHE A 12 9.26 7.85 13.77
N TYR A 13 10.18 7.55 14.67
CA TYR A 13 9.85 7.21 16.04
C TYR A 13 9.17 8.36 16.80
N GLN A 14 9.46 9.60 16.43
CA GLN A 14 8.87 10.79 17.04
C GLN A 14 7.52 11.20 16.42
N ASN A 15 7.29 10.86 15.15
CA ASN A 15 6.18 11.43 14.36
C ASN A 15 5.20 10.38 13.80
N ARG A 16 5.48 9.09 13.97
CA ARG A 16 4.61 8.04 13.43
C ARG A 16 3.21 8.11 14.03
N ARG A 17 2.19 7.95 13.17
CA ARG A 17 0.81 7.81 13.63
C ARG A 17 0.63 6.53 14.43
N ILE A 18 -0.13 6.61 15.51
CA ILE A 18 -0.59 5.46 16.28
C ILE A 18 -1.72 4.80 15.47
N LEU A 19 -1.51 3.57 15.03
CA LEU A 19 -2.46 2.83 14.21
C LEU A 19 -2.55 1.39 14.75
N PRO A 20 -3.74 0.77 14.86
CA PRO A 20 -3.92 -0.54 15.48
C PRO A 20 -3.00 -1.62 14.90
N PHE A 21 -2.84 -1.65 13.57
CA PHE A 21 -1.97 -2.60 12.88
C PHE A 21 -0.46 -2.32 13.02
N ARG A 22 -0.08 -1.21 13.65
CA ARG A 22 1.30 -0.88 14.03
C ARG A 22 1.59 -1.19 15.49
N GLU A 23 0.57 -1.18 16.35
CA GLU A 23 0.72 -1.52 17.76
C GLU A 23 0.77 -3.03 17.97
N ASP A 24 0.02 -3.77 17.14
CA ASP A 24 0.06 -5.23 17.10
C ASP A 24 0.32 -5.71 15.66
N PRO A 25 1.59 -5.69 15.20
CA PRO A 25 1.97 -5.97 13.81
C PRO A 25 2.07 -7.47 13.52
N THR A 26 1.06 -8.26 13.93
CA THR A 26 0.98 -9.67 13.53
C THR A 26 0.91 -9.78 12.01
N PRO A 27 1.38 -10.90 11.41
CA PRO A 27 1.34 -11.07 9.95
C PRO A 27 -0.06 -10.91 9.36
N TYR A 28 -1.10 -11.36 10.08
CA TYR A 28 -2.49 -11.21 9.64
C TYR A 28 -2.96 -9.75 9.70
N HIS A 29 -2.63 -9.03 10.76
CA HIS A 29 -3.00 -7.63 10.94
C HIS A 29 -2.33 -6.73 9.88
N VAL A 30 -1.04 -6.93 9.65
CA VAL A 30 -0.32 -6.20 8.59
C VAL A 30 -0.89 -6.53 7.23
N TRP A 31 -1.08 -7.82 6.91
CA TRP A 31 -1.66 -8.22 5.63
C TRP A 31 -3.03 -7.61 5.38
N LEU A 32 -3.94 -7.71 6.36
CA LEU A 32 -5.29 -7.17 6.26
C LEU A 32 -5.26 -5.64 6.04
N SER A 33 -4.48 -4.92 6.84
CA SER A 33 -4.35 -3.46 6.70
C SER A 33 -3.80 -3.06 5.34
N GLU A 34 -2.75 -3.74 4.85
CA GLU A 34 -2.15 -3.45 3.54
C GLU A 34 -3.16 -3.64 2.39
N ILE A 35 -3.99 -4.69 2.45
CA ILE A 35 -5.04 -4.91 1.44
C ILE A 35 -6.15 -3.86 1.57
N MET A 36 -6.57 -3.49 2.76
CA MET A 36 -7.61 -2.46 2.97
C MET A 36 -7.15 -1.07 2.52
N LEU A 37 -5.89 -0.74 2.76
CA LEU A 37 -5.31 0.56 2.41
C LEU A 37 -5.00 0.74 0.92
N GLN A 38 -5.08 -0.31 0.11
CA GLN A 38 -4.97 -0.17 -1.34
C GLN A 38 -6.05 0.78 -1.87
N GLN A 39 -5.64 1.97 -2.35
CA GLN A 39 -6.53 3.02 -2.88
C GLN A 39 -7.60 3.53 -1.86
N THR A 40 -7.41 3.28 -0.59
CA THR A 40 -8.31 3.73 0.49
C THR A 40 -7.50 4.53 1.52
N ARG A 41 -8.03 5.66 1.96
CA ARG A 41 -7.38 6.48 3.00
C ARG A 41 -7.46 5.77 4.36
N VAL A 42 -6.43 5.94 5.20
CA VAL A 42 -6.36 5.34 6.54
C VAL A 42 -7.62 5.61 7.36
N SER A 43 -8.06 6.88 7.45
CA SER A 43 -9.25 7.27 8.21
C SER A 43 -10.53 6.58 7.74
N ALA A 44 -10.64 6.28 6.45
CA ALA A 44 -11.78 5.56 5.91
C ALA A 44 -11.68 4.04 6.13
N ALA A 45 -10.48 3.48 6.18
CA ALA A 45 -10.27 2.04 6.32
C ALA A 45 -10.36 1.56 7.79
N LEU A 46 -9.99 2.38 8.77
CA LEU A 46 -9.93 1.98 10.18
C LEU A 46 -11.22 1.37 10.73
N PRO A 47 -12.42 1.96 10.55
CA PRO A 47 -13.66 1.35 11.05
C PRO A 47 -13.96 -0.02 10.43
N TYR A 48 -13.52 -0.23 9.18
CA TYR A 48 -13.66 -1.53 8.51
C TYR A 48 -12.67 -2.55 9.05
N TYR A 49 -11.44 -2.13 9.30
CA TYR A 49 -10.39 -2.96 9.87
C TYR A 49 -10.81 -3.52 11.23
N GLU A 50 -11.28 -2.67 12.15
CA GLU A 50 -11.73 -3.08 13.48
C GLU A 50 -12.92 -4.05 13.41
N ARG A 51 -13.94 -3.71 12.60
CA ARG A 51 -15.12 -4.57 12.40
C ARG A 51 -14.75 -5.92 11.78
N PHE A 52 -13.82 -5.91 10.82
CA PHE A 52 -13.39 -7.13 10.14
C PHE A 52 -12.63 -8.06 11.08
N LEU A 53 -11.71 -7.53 11.89
CA LEU A 53 -10.97 -8.32 12.89
C LEU A 53 -11.87 -8.86 13.99
N THR A 54 -12.88 -8.08 14.42
CA THR A 54 -13.87 -8.56 15.41
C THR A 54 -14.63 -9.78 14.88
N ALA A 55 -14.99 -9.77 13.60
CA ALA A 55 -15.77 -10.84 12.99
C ALA A 55 -14.91 -12.03 12.50
N LEU A 56 -13.69 -11.76 12.10
CA LEU A 56 -12.73 -12.70 11.49
C LEU A 56 -11.35 -12.47 12.11
N PRO A 57 -11.11 -12.93 13.35
CA PRO A 57 -9.92 -12.59 14.13
C PRO A 57 -8.62 -13.23 13.61
N ASP A 58 -8.72 -14.24 12.78
CA ASP A 58 -7.57 -14.99 12.26
C ASP A 58 -7.78 -15.48 10.82
N ILE A 59 -6.73 -16.05 10.26
CA ILE A 59 -6.73 -16.55 8.88
C ILE A 59 -7.70 -17.75 8.71
N PRO A 60 -7.79 -18.71 9.64
CA PRO A 60 -8.80 -19.76 9.57
C PRO A 60 -10.24 -19.25 9.54
N ALA A 61 -10.58 -18.27 10.37
CA ALA A 61 -11.90 -17.65 10.37
C ALA A 61 -12.20 -16.96 9.03
N LEU A 62 -11.22 -16.27 8.46
CA LEU A 62 -11.33 -15.64 7.14
C LEU A 62 -11.50 -16.71 6.03
N ALA A 63 -10.73 -17.78 6.07
CA ALA A 63 -10.79 -18.85 5.08
C ALA A 63 -12.15 -19.57 5.08
N GLY A 64 -12.74 -19.80 6.26
CA GLY A 64 -14.02 -20.45 6.45
C GLY A 64 -15.23 -19.53 6.33
N CYS A 65 -15.05 -18.23 6.18
CA CYS A 65 -16.16 -17.28 6.13
C CYS A 65 -17.01 -17.48 4.87
N GLU A 66 -18.33 -17.46 5.03
CA GLU A 66 -19.28 -17.47 3.92
C GLU A 66 -19.13 -16.20 3.07
N GLU A 67 -19.29 -16.35 1.75
CA GLU A 67 -19.06 -15.26 0.78
C GLU A 67 -19.98 -14.05 1.03
N GLU A 68 -21.24 -14.29 1.36
CA GLU A 68 -22.20 -13.22 1.66
C GLU A 68 -21.77 -12.40 2.88
N LYS A 69 -21.42 -13.07 3.98
CA LYS A 69 -20.90 -12.41 5.19
C LYS A 69 -19.62 -11.64 4.91
N LEU A 70 -18.71 -12.24 4.13
CA LEU A 70 -17.46 -11.60 3.75
C LEU A 70 -17.67 -10.31 2.95
N HIS A 71 -18.58 -10.35 1.97
CA HIS A 71 -18.95 -9.19 1.18
C HIS A 71 -19.62 -8.10 2.03
N LYS A 72 -20.47 -8.49 2.98
CA LYS A 72 -21.12 -7.56 3.92
C LYS A 72 -20.10 -6.82 4.80
N LEU A 73 -19.09 -7.53 5.30
CA LEU A 73 -18.00 -6.92 6.08
C LEU A 73 -17.17 -5.94 5.26
N TRP A 74 -17.09 -6.13 3.94
CA TRP A 74 -16.32 -5.29 3.00
C TRP A 74 -17.16 -4.18 2.34
N GLU A 75 -18.48 -4.18 2.54
CA GLU A 75 -19.40 -3.24 1.91
C GLU A 75 -19.03 -1.79 2.21
N GLY A 76 -18.83 -0.99 1.16
CA GLY A 76 -18.40 0.42 1.25
C GLY A 76 -16.91 0.67 0.98
N LEU A 77 -16.02 -0.34 1.10
CA LEU A 77 -14.61 -0.18 0.74
C LEU A 77 -14.35 -0.22 -0.77
N GLY A 78 -15.26 -0.81 -1.55
CA GLY A 78 -15.10 -0.98 -2.99
C GLY A 78 -14.02 -2.00 -3.39
N TYR A 79 -13.78 -2.13 -4.71
CA TYR A 79 -12.76 -3.04 -5.25
C TYR A 79 -12.83 -4.45 -4.65
N TYR A 80 -13.98 -5.11 -4.76
CA TYR A 80 -14.29 -6.41 -4.14
C TYR A 80 -13.36 -7.56 -4.56
N SER A 81 -12.60 -7.38 -5.65
CA SER A 81 -11.52 -8.33 -6.00
C SER A 81 -10.48 -8.48 -4.89
N ARG A 82 -10.25 -7.42 -4.08
CA ARG A 82 -9.31 -7.45 -2.95
C ARG A 82 -9.75 -8.47 -1.90
N VAL A 83 -10.98 -8.40 -1.44
CA VAL A 83 -11.49 -9.31 -0.40
C VAL A 83 -11.63 -10.74 -0.90
N ARG A 84 -12.02 -10.93 -2.18
CA ARG A 84 -12.04 -12.26 -2.79
C ARG A 84 -10.65 -12.89 -2.87
N ASN A 85 -9.63 -12.13 -3.26
CA ASN A 85 -8.26 -12.61 -3.29
C ASN A 85 -7.73 -12.86 -1.87
N LEU A 86 -8.07 -11.99 -0.90
CA LEU A 86 -7.73 -12.17 0.51
C LEU A 86 -8.23 -13.52 1.03
N GLN A 87 -9.50 -13.88 0.77
CA GLN A 87 -10.05 -15.17 1.18
C GLN A 87 -9.43 -16.35 0.42
N LYS A 88 -9.20 -16.22 -0.90
CA LYS A 88 -8.50 -17.26 -1.66
C LYS A 88 -7.12 -17.54 -1.09
N ALA A 89 -6.36 -16.49 -0.79
CA ALA A 89 -5.05 -16.63 -0.17
C ALA A 89 -5.15 -17.26 1.23
N ALA A 90 -6.14 -16.85 2.06
CA ALA A 90 -6.37 -17.44 3.37
C ALA A 90 -6.64 -18.96 3.30
N LYS A 91 -7.40 -19.42 2.32
CA LYS A 91 -7.64 -20.86 2.09
C LYS A 91 -6.34 -21.59 1.74
N ILE A 92 -5.47 -21.00 0.92
CA ILE A 92 -4.15 -21.56 0.59
C ILE A 92 -3.28 -21.60 1.82
N VAL A 93 -3.26 -20.53 2.62
CA VAL A 93 -2.48 -20.45 3.86
C VAL A 93 -2.92 -21.52 4.86
N CYS A 94 -4.21 -21.76 5.00
CA CYS A 94 -4.73 -22.86 5.84
C CYS A 94 -4.28 -24.22 5.32
N ALA A 95 -4.36 -24.45 4.02
CA ALA A 95 -4.05 -25.75 3.42
C ALA A 95 -2.55 -26.07 3.38
N GLN A 96 -1.68 -25.07 3.16
CA GLN A 96 -0.27 -25.28 2.91
C GLN A 96 0.64 -24.86 4.08
N TYR A 97 0.18 -23.93 4.93
CA TYR A 97 0.99 -23.30 5.98
C TYR A 97 0.34 -23.36 7.36
N GLY A 98 -0.65 -24.25 7.58
CA GLY A 98 -1.27 -24.44 8.88
C GLY A 98 -2.00 -23.22 9.42
N GLY A 99 -2.50 -22.35 8.58
CA GLY A 99 -3.24 -21.15 8.96
C GLY A 99 -2.37 -19.95 9.38
N GLN A 100 -1.05 -20.01 9.17
CA GLN A 100 -0.12 -18.91 9.44
C GLN A 100 0.60 -18.50 8.17
N LEU A 101 0.78 -17.17 7.97
CA LEU A 101 1.54 -16.69 6.82
C LEU A 101 3.00 -17.15 6.90
N PRO A 102 3.59 -17.57 5.75
CA PRO A 102 4.98 -17.98 5.72
C PRO A 102 5.93 -16.80 5.92
N ALA A 103 6.99 -17.01 6.72
CA ALA A 103 8.09 -16.04 6.90
C ALA A 103 9.08 -16.11 5.72
N ASP A 104 8.57 -16.08 4.50
CA ASP A 104 9.34 -16.13 3.27
C ASP A 104 8.73 -15.21 2.21
N TYR A 105 9.54 -14.32 1.65
CA TYR A 105 9.08 -13.31 0.68
C TYR A 105 8.49 -13.93 -0.59
N ASN A 106 9.12 -14.98 -1.13
CA ASN A 106 8.67 -15.60 -2.36
C ASN A 106 7.37 -16.40 -2.16
N ALA A 107 7.25 -17.07 -1.01
CA ALA A 107 6.03 -17.77 -0.63
C ALA A 107 4.86 -16.78 -0.44
N LEU A 108 5.11 -15.62 0.17
CA LEU A 108 4.11 -14.54 0.27
C LEU A 108 3.72 -14.01 -1.10
N LEU A 109 4.69 -13.77 -1.98
CA LEU A 109 4.45 -13.26 -3.33
C LEU A 109 3.64 -14.23 -4.22
N ALA A 110 3.69 -15.52 -3.94
CA ALA A 110 2.93 -16.54 -4.66
C ALA A 110 1.42 -16.56 -4.28
N LEU A 111 1.03 -15.88 -3.18
CA LEU A 111 -0.35 -15.85 -2.71
C LEU A 111 -1.22 -14.90 -3.56
N PRO A 112 -2.48 -15.26 -3.86
CA PRO A 112 -3.39 -14.42 -4.62
C PRO A 112 -3.58 -13.03 -4.00
N GLY A 113 -3.39 -11.98 -4.80
CA GLY A 113 -3.58 -10.59 -4.37
C GLY A 113 -2.43 -9.99 -3.57
N ILE A 114 -1.36 -10.73 -3.35
CA ILE A 114 -0.11 -10.24 -2.73
C ILE A 114 0.90 -9.96 -3.85
N GLY A 115 1.19 -8.68 -4.06
CA GLY A 115 2.25 -8.23 -4.97
C GLY A 115 3.55 -7.93 -4.23
N GLU A 116 4.59 -7.52 -4.97
CA GLU A 116 5.93 -7.20 -4.44
C GLU A 116 5.88 -6.27 -3.22
N TYR A 117 5.07 -5.22 -3.29
CA TYR A 117 4.89 -4.26 -2.19
C TYR A 117 4.29 -4.92 -0.95
N THR A 118 3.15 -5.62 -1.09
CA THR A 118 2.45 -6.25 0.04
C THR A 118 3.31 -7.37 0.65
N ALA A 119 3.97 -8.18 -0.19
CA ALA A 119 4.92 -9.19 0.28
C ALA A 119 6.07 -8.56 1.07
N GLY A 120 6.65 -7.46 0.56
CA GLY A 120 7.70 -6.71 1.24
C GLY A 120 7.25 -6.11 2.57
N ALA A 121 6.05 -5.55 2.62
CA ALA A 121 5.49 -5.00 3.85
C ALA A 121 5.29 -6.08 4.93
N ILE A 122 4.62 -7.19 4.59
CA ILE A 122 4.42 -8.31 5.53
C ILE A 122 5.76 -8.89 5.98
N ALA A 123 6.65 -9.19 5.03
CA ALA A 123 7.94 -9.81 5.32
C ALA A 123 8.83 -8.94 6.21
N SER A 124 8.89 -7.63 5.95
CA SER A 124 9.74 -6.74 6.74
C SER A 124 9.12 -6.33 8.06
N ILE A 125 7.83 -6.01 8.09
CA ILE A 125 7.17 -5.48 9.30
C ILE A 125 6.89 -6.59 10.32
N SER A 126 6.37 -7.73 9.87
CA SER A 126 5.96 -8.81 10.78
C SER A 126 7.05 -9.84 11.05
N PHE A 127 7.95 -10.06 10.07
CA PHE A 127 8.99 -11.09 10.19
C PHE A 127 10.41 -10.52 10.26
N GLY A 128 10.57 -9.19 10.16
CA GLY A 128 11.88 -8.55 10.24
C GLY A 128 12.82 -8.86 9.08
N LEU A 129 12.30 -9.40 7.96
CA LEU A 129 13.14 -9.75 6.82
C LEU A 129 13.65 -8.48 6.11
N PRO A 130 14.93 -8.43 5.71
CA PRO A 130 15.53 -7.26 5.05
C PRO A 130 15.14 -7.18 3.58
N VAL A 131 13.86 -6.92 3.33
CA VAL A 131 13.28 -6.78 1.98
C VAL A 131 12.57 -5.43 1.84
N PRO A 132 12.50 -4.86 0.63
CA PRO A 132 11.90 -3.56 0.41
C PRO A 132 10.37 -3.65 0.30
N ALA A 133 9.69 -2.58 0.73
CA ALA A 133 8.28 -2.34 0.45
C ALA A 133 8.13 -1.00 -0.28
N VAL A 134 8.12 -1.06 -1.62
CA VAL A 134 8.15 0.14 -2.47
C VAL A 134 6.78 0.41 -3.07
N ASP A 135 6.09 1.40 -2.51
CA ASP A 135 4.81 1.93 -3.00
C ASP A 135 4.98 3.26 -3.75
N GLY A 136 3.87 3.86 -4.15
CA GLY A 136 3.89 5.17 -4.80
C GLY A 136 4.43 6.31 -3.91
N ASN A 137 4.36 6.19 -2.58
CA ASN A 137 4.94 7.16 -1.66
C ASN A 137 6.46 7.07 -1.68
N VAL A 138 6.99 5.85 -1.58
CA VAL A 138 8.44 5.58 -1.63
C VAL A 138 9.03 6.02 -2.96
N LEU A 139 8.39 5.68 -4.09
CA LEU A 139 8.85 6.13 -5.41
C LEU A 139 8.89 7.65 -5.52
N ARG A 140 7.90 8.37 -4.98
CA ARG A 140 7.89 9.84 -4.95
C ARG A 140 9.01 10.40 -4.10
N VAL A 141 9.21 9.86 -2.90
CA VAL A 141 10.30 10.28 -2.00
C VAL A 141 11.64 10.12 -2.70
N PHE A 142 11.91 8.97 -3.31
CA PHE A 142 13.18 8.70 -3.99
C PHE A 142 13.36 9.53 -5.27
N ALA A 143 12.29 9.74 -6.06
CA ALA A 143 12.37 10.63 -7.22
C ALA A 143 12.79 12.05 -6.82
N ARG A 144 12.26 12.58 -5.71
CA ARG A 144 12.63 13.90 -5.18
C ARG A 144 14.00 13.89 -4.52
N LEU A 145 14.30 12.89 -3.71
CA LEU A 145 15.58 12.77 -3.01
C LEU A 145 16.76 12.77 -3.98
N TYR A 146 16.63 12.08 -5.12
CA TYR A 146 17.66 12.01 -6.15
C TYR A 146 17.50 13.06 -7.27
N ASN A 147 16.42 13.84 -7.27
CA ASN A 147 16.05 14.77 -8.35
C ASN A 147 15.97 14.06 -9.70
N ASP A 148 15.31 12.91 -9.75
CA ASP A 148 15.23 12.07 -10.94
C ASP A 148 13.97 12.39 -11.73
N PRO A 149 14.08 12.95 -12.97
CA PRO A 149 12.95 13.35 -13.79
C PRO A 149 12.34 12.19 -14.59
N ARG A 150 12.87 10.98 -14.49
CA ARG A 150 12.34 9.84 -15.23
C ARG A 150 10.97 9.41 -14.70
N LEU A 151 10.22 8.74 -15.58
CA LEU A 151 8.87 8.26 -15.21
C LEU A 151 8.96 7.17 -14.14
N VAL A 152 8.39 7.42 -12.96
CA VAL A 152 8.33 6.41 -11.87
C VAL A 152 7.43 5.21 -12.20
N THR A 153 6.66 5.29 -13.29
CA THR A 153 5.87 4.18 -13.83
C THR A 153 6.67 3.26 -14.74
N ASP A 154 7.89 3.65 -15.11
CA ASP A 154 8.80 2.80 -15.88
C ASP A 154 9.33 1.65 -15.00
N PRO A 155 9.22 0.38 -15.44
CA PRO A 155 9.68 -0.76 -14.67
C PRO A 155 11.19 -0.76 -14.37
N GLN A 156 12.02 -0.19 -15.26
CA GLN A 156 13.45 -0.08 -15.03
C GLN A 156 13.74 0.95 -13.93
N VAL A 157 13.09 2.13 -13.98
CA VAL A 157 13.23 3.17 -12.95
C VAL A 157 12.76 2.64 -11.59
N LYS A 158 11.64 1.90 -11.57
CA LYS A 158 11.16 1.26 -10.35
C LYS A 158 12.18 0.28 -9.76
N ARG A 159 12.81 -0.57 -10.59
CA ARG A 159 13.86 -1.50 -10.13
C ARG A 159 15.08 -0.75 -9.57
N GLU A 160 15.53 0.29 -10.26
CA GLU A 160 16.65 1.11 -9.79
C GLU A 160 16.35 1.80 -8.45
N PHE A 161 15.14 2.35 -8.29
CA PHE A 161 14.73 2.94 -7.01
C PHE A 161 14.61 1.90 -5.90
N THR A 162 14.11 0.70 -6.22
CA THR A 162 14.07 -0.40 -5.26
C THR A 162 15.48 -0.79 -4.79
N ALA A 163 16.46 -0.86 -5.70
CA ALA A 163 17.84 -1.10 -5.34
C ALA A 163 18.39 0.01 -4.41
N ARG A 164 18.12 1.27 -4.72
CA ARG A 164 18.52 2.40 -3.87
C ARG A 164 17.84 2.41 -2.49
N VAL A 165 16.59 1.97 -2.40
CA VAL A 165 15.91 1.77 -1.12
C VAL A 165 16.68 0.74 -0.28
N MET A 166 17.08 -0.36 -0.89
CA MET A 166 17.86 -1.42 -0.23
C MET A 166 19.25 -0.98 0.22
N GLU A 167 19.92 -0.11 -0.56
CA GLU A 167 21.25 0.44 -0.20
C GLU A 167 21.22 1.20 1.14
N HIS A 168 20.08 1.78 1.50
CA HIS A 168 19.92 2.55 2.73
C HIS A 168 19.23 1.76 3.86
N GLN A 169 18.65 0.61 3.54
CA GLN A 169 17.86 -0.17 4.51
C GLN A 169 18.75 -0.84 5.54
N PRO A 170 18.59 -0.53 6.86
CA PRO A 170 19.28 -1.27 7.90
C PRO A 170 18.63 -2.64 8.11
N PRO A 171 19.36 -3.75 7.94
CA PRO A 171 18.76 -5.10 8.02
C PRO A 171 18.01 -5.38 9.31
N ALA A 172 18.54 -4.91 10.46
CA ALA A 172 17.90 -5.12 11.76
C ALA A 172 16.64 -4.28 12.01
N LYS A 173 16.34 -3.30 11.13
CA LYS A 173 15.19 -2.37 11.26
C LYS A 173 14.44 -2.22 9.93
N ALA A 174 14.41 -3.26 9.12
CA ALA A 174 13.83 -3.21 7.78
C ALA A 174 12.35 -2.80 7.79
N GLY A 175 11.55 -3.35 8.71
CA GLY A 175 10.14 -3.01 8.86
C GLY A 175 9.91 -1.55 9.25
N ASP A 176 10.66 -1.05 10.23
CA ASP A 176 10.57 0.37 10.65
C ASP A 176 10.99 1.31 9.53
N TYR A 177 12.06 0.97 8.80
CA TYR A 177 12.55 1.76 7.69
C TYR A 177 11.53 1.84 6.54
N ASN A 178 10.92 0.71 6.16
CA ASN A 178 9.87 0.70 5.14
C ASN A 178 8.65 1.54 5.59
N GLN A 179 8.20 1.37 6.84
CA GLN A 179 7.11 2.18 7.39
C GLN A 179 7.48 3.67 7.43
N ALA A 180 8.71 4.02 7.79
CA ALA A 180 9.19 5.39 7.86
C ALA A 180 9.17 6.08 6.49
N LEU A 181 9.55 5.38 5.42
CA LEU A 181 9.47 5.90 4.04
C LEU A 181 8.01 6.17 3.63
N MET A 182 7.10 5.23 3.92
CA MET A 182 5.67 5.41 3.62
C MET A 182 5.08 6.58 4.40
N GLU A 183 5.42 6.69 5.69
CA GLU A 183 4.93 7.74 6.59
C GLU A 183 5.47 9.12 6.17
N LEU A 184 6.75 9.21 5.82
CA LEU A 184 7.34 10.42 5.26
C LEU A 184 6.62 10.88 3.99
N GLY A 185 6.31 9.94 3.11
CA GLY A 185 5.51 10.21 1.92
C GLY A 185 4.09 10.67 2.23
N ALA A 186 3.46 10.11 3.25
CA ALA A 186 2.08 10.44 3.62
C ALA A 186 1.95 11.78 4.34
N LEU A 187 2.92 12.16 5.18
CA LEU A 187 2.81 13.31 6.10
C LEU A 187 3.62 14.53 5.68
N VAL A 188 4.76 14.33 5.01
CA VAL A 188 5.73 15.41 4.72
C VAL A 188 5.97 15.58 3.22
N CYS A 189 6.36 14.52 2.55
CA CYS A 189 6.65 14.55 1.11
C CYS A 189 5.38 14.35 0.28
N LEU A 190 4.41 15.25 0.40
CA LEU A 190 3.03 15.13 -0.07
C LEU A 190 2.93 14.93 -1.59
N PRO A 191 1.90 14.17 -2.07
CA PRO A 191 1.69 13.91 -3.50
C PRO A 191 1.06 15.09 -4.25
N ASN A 192 0.27 15.89 -3.55
CA ASN A 192 -0.47 17.02 -4.11
C ASN A 192 -0.12 18.30 -3.34
N GLY A 193 0.08 19.41 -4.05
CA GLY A 193 0.51 20.66 -3.47
C GLY A 193 2.00 20.67 -3.07
N ALA A 194 2.39 21.68 -2.30
CA ALA A 194 3.77 21.83 -1.85
C ALA A 194 4.12 20.78 -0.77
N PRO A 195 5.21 20.03 -0.92
CA PRO A 195 5.70 19.19 0.15
C PRO A 195 6.24 20.05 1.30
N LEU A 196 6.14 19.52 2.54
CA LEU A 196 6.58 20.22 3.76
C LEU A 196 8.09 20.08 3.95
N CYS A 197 8.88 20.62 3.01
CA CYS A 197 10.32 20.42 2.92
C CYS A 197 11.09 20.94 4.15
N GLU A 198 10.56 21.95 4.85
CA GLU A 198 11.18 22.51 6.05
C GLU A 198 11.06 21.57 7.27
N GLN A 199 10.09 20.66 7.25
CA GLN A 199 9.87 19.66 8.29
C GLN A 199 10.47 18.30 7.92
N CYS A 200 11.10 18.21 6.73
CA CYS A 200 11.58 16.93 6.20
C CYS A 200 12.93 16.54 6.84
N PRO A 201 13.02 15.37 7.48
CA PRO A 201 14.29 14.89 8.07
C PRO A 201 15.38 14.68 7.02
N LEU A 202 15.00 14.54 5.75
CA LEU A 202 15.91 14.36 4.61
C LEU A 202 16.12 15.66 3.82
N GLY A 203 15.66 16.79 4.33
CA GLY A 203 15.65 18.07 3.62
C GLY A 203 17.03 18.53 3.16
N THR A 204 18.08 18.33 3.96
CA THR A 204 19.48 18.69 3.63
C THR A 204 20.08 17.78 2.57
N LEU A 205 19.61 16.54 2.45
CA LEU A 205 20.08 15.55 1.48
C LEU A 205 19.26 15.57 0.18
N CYS A 206 18.11 16.27 0.18
CA CYS A 206 17.17 16.24 -0.92
C CYS A 206 17.61 17.11 -2.09
N ARG A 207 18.03 16.48 -3.20
CA ARG A 207 18.48 17.17 -4.40
C ARG A 207 17.37 17.99 -5.09
N ALA A 208 16.12 17.51 -5.07
CA ALA A 208 15.01 18.25 -5.65
C ALA A 208 14.66 19.51 -4.83
N ARG A 209 14.82 19.48 -3.50
CA ARG A 209 14.69 20.67 -2.66
C ARG A 209 15.78 21.69 -3.00
N ALA A 210 17.02 21.26 -3.05
CA ALA A 210 18.17 22.12 -3.40
C ALA A 210 18.03 22.74 -4.79
N ALA A 211 17.46 22.00 -5.75
CA ALA A 211 17.24 22.47 -7.12
C ALA A 211 15.91 23.22 -7.33
N GLY A 212 15.05 23.32 -6.32
CA GLY A 212 13.72 23.94 -6.46
C GLY A 212 12.72 23.15 -7.31
N THR A 213 12.97 21.86 -7.59
CA THR A 213 12.19 21.02 -8.53
C THR A 213 11.21 20.07 -7.84
N ALA A 214 11.08 20.13 -6.52
CA ALA A 214 10.27 19.17 -5.74
C ALA A 214 8.79 19.11 -6.19
N LEU A 215 8.22 20.22 -6.66
CA LEU A 215 6.82 20.26 -7.15
C LEU A 215 6.63 19.56 -8.50
N SER A 216 7.66 19.53 -9.36
CA SER A 216 7.59 18.88 -10.67
C SER A 216 7.81 17.38 -10.63
N LEU A 217 8.18 16.83 -9.47
CA LEU A 217 8.48 15.41 -9.27
C LEU A 217 7.47 14.73 -8.33
N PRO A 218 7.20 13.45 -8.52
CA PRO A 218 7.68 12.56 -9.58
C PRO A 218 6.96 12.78 -10.91
N GLN A 219 7.62 12.48 -12.01
CA GLN A 219 6.98 12.38 -13.31
C GLN A 219 6.19 11.07 -13.43
N LYS A 220 4.96 11.18 -13.93
CA LYS A 220 4.07 10.02 -14.13
C LYS A 220 3.55 10.04 -15.58
N THR A 221 3.31 8.85 -16.11
CA THR A 221 2.60 8.75 -17.40
C THR A 221 1.22 9.41 -17.27
N PRO A 222 0.86 10.31 -18.17
CA PRO A 222 -0.49 10.88 -18.20
C PRO A 222 -1.54 9.75 -18.24
N PRO A 223 -2.67 9.90 -17.55
CA PRO A 223 -3.75 8.93 -17.67
C PRO A 223 -4.19 8.83 -19.12
N LYS A 224 -4.39 7.60 -19.62
CA LYS A 224 -4.96 7.38 -20.95
C LYS A 224 -6.29 8.12 -21.05
N ALA A 225 -6.49 8.86 -22.14
CA ALA A 225 -7.76 9.53 -22.41
C ALA A 225 -8.90 8.49 -22.32
N ARG A 226 -9.92 8.78 -21.50
CA ARG A 226 -11.10 7.92 -21.41
C ARG A 226 -11.78 7.90 -22.77
N ARG A 227 -11.90 6.72 -23.38
CA ARG A 227 -12.72 6.53 -24.56
C ARG A 227 -14.16 6.68 -24.11
N ILE A 228 -14.78 7.82 -24.43
CA ILE A 228 -16.21 8.01 -24.19
C ILE A 228 -16.92 7.22 -25.29
N THR A 229 -17.46 6.06 -24.96
CA THR A 229 -18.38 5.36 -25.84
C THR A 229 -19.76 5.90 -25.52
N PRO A 230 -20.44 6.62 -26.42
CA PRO A 230 -21.79 7.06 -26.16
C PRO A 230 -22.69 5.82 -26.07
N VAL A 231 -23.26 5.58 -24.89
CA VAL A 231 -24.27 4.54 -24.72
C VAL A 231 -25.61 5.21 -24.96
N SER A 232 -26.22 4.89 -26.12
CA SER A 232 -27.59 5.28 -26.40
C SER A 232 -28.54 4.37 -25.63
N TYR A 233 -29.15 4.90 -24.57
CA TYR A 233 -30.28 4.23 -23.92
C TYR A 233 -31.54 4.48 -24.77
N THR A 234 -31.93 3.49 -25.56
CA THR A 234 -33.29 3.46 -26.09
C THR A 234 -34.21 3.04 -24.94
N HIS A 235 -34.94 4.00 -24.38
CA HIS A 235 -36.06 3.70 -23.50
C HIS A 235 -37.13 2.96 -24.33
N LEU A 236 -37.23 1.66 -24.18
CA LEU A 236 -38.40 0.95 -24.55
C LEU A 236 -39.49 1.30 -23.53
N ARG A 237 -40.36 2.24 -23.88
CA ARG A 237 -41.61 2.46 -23.17
C ARG A 237 -42.41 1.16 -23.22
N ALA A 238 -42.69 0.57 -22.06
CA ALA A 238 -43.66 -0.49 -21.96
C ALA A 238 -45.00 0.05 -22.48
N HIS A 239 -45.52 -0.51 -23.56
CA HIS A 239 -46.88 -0.24 -24.03
C HIS A 239 -47.86 -0.73 -22.98
N GLU A 240 -48.60 0.19 -22.36
CA GLU A 240 -49.78 -0.11 -21.64
C GLU A 240 -50.75 -0.82 -22.59
N THR A 241 -50.99 -2.12 -22.39
CA THR A 241 -52.07 -2.82 -23.02
C THR A 241 -53.37 -2.37 -22.37
N ARG A 242 -54.09 -1.45 -23.02
CA ARG A 242 -55.51 -1.17 -22.70
C ARG A 242 -56.29 -2.43 -22.98
N ARG A 243 -56.89 -3.01 -21.93
CA ARG A 243 -57.98 -3.96 -22.07
C ARG A 243 -59.24 -3.16 -22.41
N HIS A 244 -59.88 -3.57 -23.52
CA HIS A 244 -61.30 -3.38 -23.73
C HIS A 244 -62.06 -4.62 -23.24
#